data_ea423a94525940c534aa2db5eaed7f58
#
_entry.id   ea423a94525940c534aa2db5eaed7f58
#
_cell.length_a   1.000
_cell.length_b   1.000
_cell.length_c   1.000
_cell.angle_alpha   90.00
_cell.angle_beta   90.00
_cell.angle_gamma   90.00
#
_symmetry.space_group_name_H-M   'P 1'
#
loop_
_entity.id
_entity.type
_entity.pdbx_description
1 polymer ?
#
loop_
_entity_poly.entity_id
_entity_poly.type
_entity_poly.pdbx_seq_one_letter_code
_entity_poly.pdbx_strand_id
1 'polypeptide(L)'
;MQKLSILPRWGVGLLVAVLLAGCSGSSPTPTPTATLPQPTPTQAQPSQTPTDLPTATPLPSATPSETPLPSATPTETQTPAPTDTPTATLPPPTPAGEDAIYIYYIQLDNGGPVGCGDTAIKINTGQWRTGDVAQDVQTALQRLFASRYQEYGNLYNALYASNISVDSVRFKAFEGIVSIRLSGSYGRTADRCDNSRSRAQIWSTIRQFSGVKTIDILLNGNLLGDILANDH
;
A
#
# COMPACT_ATOMS: atom_id res chain seq x y z
N MET A 1 43.26 -45.97 6.06
CA MET A 1 44.01 -46.32 4.85
C MET A 1 43.04 -46.43 3.69
N GLN A 2 43.13 -45.56 2.71
CA GLN A 2 42.69 -45.60 1.30
C GLN A 2 42.37 -44.19 0.89
N LYS A 3 43.20 -43.65 0.25
CA LYS A 3 43.70 -43.46 -1.14
C LYS A 3 42.92 -42.36 -1.86
N LEU A 4 43.60 -41.28 -1.99
CA LEU A 4 43.50 -40.16 -2.90
C LEU A 4 43.33 -40.64 -4.36
N SER A 5 42.49 -39.96 -5.12
CA SER A 5 42.57 -39.96 -6.58
C SER A 5 42.24 -38.59 -7.11
N ILE A 6 43.27 -37.89 -7.48
CA ILE A 6 43.30 -36.64 -8.24
C ILE A 6 43.25 -37.01 -9.72
N LEU A 7 42.38 -36.40 -10.51
CA LEU A 7 42.48 -36.36 -11.97
C LEU A 7 42.24 -34.94 -12.48
N PRO A 8 43.20 -34.39 -13.22
CA PRO A 8 43.03 -33.12 -13.92
C PRO A 8 42.40 -33.35 -15.29
N ARG A 9 41.44 -32.54 -15.68
CA ARG A 9 40.98 -32.50 -17.07
C ARG A 9 41.24 -31.12 -17.66
N TRP A 10 42.26 -31.07 -18.45
CA TRP A 10 42.55 -30.07 -19.47
C TRP A 10 41.56 -30.23 -20.61
N GLY A 11 41.09 -29.14 -21.19
CA GLY A 11 40.25 -29.25 -22.38
C GLY A 11 39.90 -27.89 -22.95
N VAL A 12 40.75 -27.38 -23.77
CA VAL A 12 40.54 -26.80 -25.12
C VAL A 12 39.77 -25.47 -25.21
N GLY A 13 40.53 -24.47 -25.56
CA GLY A 13 40.07 -23.17 -26.05
C GLY A 13 39.35 -23.30 -27.39
N LEU A 14 38.30 -22.53 -27.55
CA LEU A 14 37.74 -22.24 -28.86
C LEU A 14 37.69 -20.70 -29.03
N LEU A 15 38.60 -20.25 -29.85
CA LEU A 15 38.71 -18.87 -30.36
C LEU A 15 37.62 -18.71 -31.43
N VAL A 16 36.59 -17.91 -31.16
CA VAL A 16 35.59 -17.50 -32.18
C VAL A 16 35.86 -16.03 -32.50
N ALA A 17 36.46 -15.81 -33.64
CA ALA A 17 36.55 -14.48 -34.26
C ALA A 17 35.21 -14.13 -34.88
N VAL A 18 34.53 -13.08 -34.40
CA VAL A 18 33.34 -12.53 -35.04
C VAL A 18 33.72 -11.30 -35.85
N LEU A 19 33.49 -11.42 -37.14
CA LEU A 19 33.65 -10.39 -38.16
C LEU A 19 32.68 -9.23 -37.93
N LEU A 20 33.21 -8.02 -37.87
CA LEU A 20 32.44 -6.76 -37.91
C LEU A 20 31.89 -6.55 -39.32
N ALA A 21 30.61 -6.75 -39.52
CA ALA A 21 29.88 -6.28 -40.69
C ALA A 21 29.22 -4.92 -40.31
N GLY A 22 29.79 -3.85 -40.89
CA GLY A 22 29.20 -2.51 -40.81
C GLY A 22 27.91 -2.44 -41.61
N CYS A 23 26.84 -1.99 -41.03
CA CYS A 23 25.65 -1.52 -41.73
C CYS A 23 25.54 -0.02 -41.57
N SER A 24 25.72 0.69 -42.67
CA SER A 24 25.45 2.12 -42.82
C SER A 24 23.95 2.37 -42.62
N GLY A 25 23.57 2.95 -41.49
CA GLY A 25 22.19 3.36 -41.19
C GLY A 25 21.87 4.69 -41.87
N SER A 26 20.89 4.67 -42.77
CA SER A 26 20.31 5.84 -43.40
C SER A 26 19.62 6.71 -42.33
N SER A 27 19.94 7.99 -42.27
CA SER A 27 19.26 8.97 -41.43
C SER A 27 17.78 9.07 -41.79
N PRO A 28 16.85 9.03 -40.85
CA PRO A 28 15.46 9.31 -41.14
C PRO A 28 15.25 10.80 -41.41
N THR A 29 14.59 11.08 -42.50
CA THR A 29 14.07 12.41 -42.88
C THR A 29 13.09 12.90 -41.80
N PRO A 30 13.18 14.17 -41.36
CA PRO A 30 12.25 14.70 -40.40
C PRO A 30 10.83 14.76 -40.99
N THR A 31 9.91 14.04 -40.38
CA THR A 31 8.48 14.12 -40.67
C THR A 31 7.95 15.49 -40.23
N PRO A 32 7.09 16.17 -41.04
CA PRO A 32 6.55 17.46 -40.63
C PRO A 32 5.71 17.32 -39.38
N THR A 33 6.07 18.11 -38.38
CA THR A 33 5.35 18.26 -37.11
C THR A 33 3.93 18.75 -37.40
N ALA A 34 2.92 17.94 -37.10
CA ALA A 34 1.52 18.37 -37.10
C ALA A 34 1.34 19.46 -36.04
N THR A 35 0.96 20.64 -36.48
CA THR A 35 0.59 21.76 -35.62
C THR A 35 -0.66 21.40 -34.85
N LEU A 36 -0.56 21.31 -33.52
CA LEU A 36 -1.70 21.14 -32.65
C LEU A 36 -2.64 22.31 -32.76
N PRO A 37 -3.97 22.10 -32.84
CA PRO A 37 -4.94 23.17 -32.80
C PRO A 37 -4.84 23.95 -31.49
N GLN A 38 -4.78 25.26 -31.60
CA GLN A 38 -4.78 26.21 -30.49
C GLN A 38 -6.06 26.04 -29.67
N PRO A 39 -5.99 25.99 -28.34
CA PRO A 39 -7.19 25.88 -27.50
C PRO A 39 -8.07 27.12 -27.68
N THR A 40 -9.33 26.89 -28.02
CA THR A 40 -10.38 27.90 -28.07
C THR A 40 -10.59 28.47 -26.67
N PRO A 41 -10.71 29.81 -26.50
CA PRO A 41 -10.95 30.39 -25.20
C PRO A 41 -12.30 29.90 -24.65
N THR A 42 -12.26 29.24 -23.50
CA THR A 42 -13.43 28.82 -22.74
C THR A 42 -14.20 30.07 -22.30
N GLN A 43 -15.46 30.14 -22.69
CA GLN A 43 -16.37 31.19 -22.25
C GLN A 43 -16.47 31.20 -20.71
N ALA A 44 -16.43 32.39 -20.16
CA ALA A 44 -16.63 32.63 -18.74
C ALA A 44 -18.02 32.13 -18.31
N GLN A 45 -18.01 31.27 -17.29
CA GLN A 45 -19.21 30.79 -16.60
C GLN A 45 -19.93 31.97 -15.93
N PRO A 46 -21.25 32.09 -16.08
CA PRO A 46 -21.98 33.18 -15.42
C PRO A 46 -21.88 33.04 -13.91
N SER A 47 -21.50 34.17 -13.27
CA SER A 47 -21.47 34.34 -11.84
C SER A 47 -22.87 34.14 -11.26
N GLN A 48 -23.00 33.20 -10.35
CA GLN A 48 -24.25 32.97 -9.61
C GLN A 48 -24.46 34.14 -8.63
N THR A 49 -25.55 34.83 -8.81
CA THR A 49 -26.03 35.87 -7.88
C THR A 49 -26.36 35.22 -6.53
N PRO A 50 -25.91 35.76 -5.39
CA PRO A 50 -26.30 35.19 -4.10
C PRO A 50 -27.80 35.37 -3.90
N THR A 51 -28.52 34.28 -3.73
CA THR A 51 -29.92 34.26 -3.32
C THR A 51 -29.97 34.58 -1.83
N ASP A 52 -30.66 35.67 -1.47
CA ASP A 52 -30.89 36.06 -0.09
C ASP A 52 -31.56 34.94 0.71
N LEU A 53 -30.92 34.60 1.83
CA LEU A 53 -31.40 33.63 2.79
C LEU A 53 -32.68 34.22 3.48
N PRO A 54 -33.80 33.47 3.56
CA PRO A 54 -34.98 33.99 4.22
C PRO A 54 -34.72 34.20 5.72
N THR A 55 -35.04 35.42 6.17
CA THR A 55 -34.99 35.85 7.56
C THR A 55 -35.86 34.93 8.44
N ALA A 56 -35.27 34.33 9.46
CA ALA A 56 -35.96 33.49 10.41
C ALA A 56 -37.02 34.31 11.17
N THR A 57 -38.27 33.88 11.08
CA THR A 57 -39.40 34.38 11.87
C THR A 57 -39.18 34.05 13.33
N PRO A 58 -39.32 34.98 14.29
CA PRO A 58 -39.17 34.66 15.71
C PRO A 58 -40.28 33.73 16.21
N LEU A 59 -39.83 32.67 16.86
CA LEU A 59 -40.67 31.67 17.53
C LEU A 59 -41.43 32.33 18.69
N PRO A 60 -42.74 32.11 18.88
CA PRO A 60 -43.50 32.67 20.00
C PRO A 60 -42.94 32.18 21.33
N SER A 61 -42.76 33.11 22.26
CA SER A 61 -42.30 32.92 23.63
C SER A 61 -43.35 32.05 24.40
N ALA A 62 -42.89 30.95 24.91
CA ALA A 62 -43.73 30.07 25.77
C ALA A 62 -43.91 30.74 27.13
N THR A 63 -45.15 30.96 27.51
CA THR A 63 -45.57 31.44 28.85
C THR A 63 -45.38 30.30 29.84
N PRO A 64 -44.64 30.47 30.94
CA PRO A 64 -44.57 29.44 31.99
C PRO A 64 -45.84 29.46 32.81
N SER A 65 -46.61 28.38 32.80
CA SER A 65 -47.64 28.11 33.78
C SER A 65 -47.13 27.02 34.70
N GLU A 66 -46.56 27.39 35.81
CA GLU A 66 -46.14 26.46 36.85
C GLU A 66 -47.30 26.23 37.81
N THR A 67 -47.93 25.06 37.72
CA THR A 67 -48.77 24.52 38.76
C THR A 67 -47.89 23.71 39.71
N PRO A 68 -47.85 24.00 41.02
CA PRO A 68 -47.02 23.24 41.95
C PRO A 68 -47.54 21.78 42.08
N LEU A 69 -46.67 20.86 41.73
CA LEU A 69 -46.88 19.43 41.89
C LEU A 69 -46.83 19.06 43.38
N PRO A 70 -47.72 18.19 43.90
CA PRO A 70 -47.71 17.80 45.31
C PRO A 70 -46.41 17.04 45.63
N SER A 71 -45.85 17.41 46.79
CA SER A 71 -44.63 16.81 47.34
C SER A 71 -44.73 15.32 47.47
N ALA A 72 -43.85 14.59 46.81
CA ALA A 72 -43.76 13.15 46.89
C ALA A 72 -43.32 12.73 48.31
N THR A 73 -44.07 11.86 48.93
CA THR A 73 -43.70 11.18 50.15
C THR A 73 -42.42 10.39 49.93
N PRO A 74 -41.41 10.41 50.84
CA PRO A 74 -40.17 9.68 50.65
C PRO A 74 -40.45 8.16 50.63
N THR A 75 -40.28 7.57 49.46
CA THR A 75 -40.27 6.13 49.29
C THR A 75 -38.92 5.61 49.78
N GLU A 76 -38.94 4.61 50.63
CA GLU A 76 -37.75 3.96 51.17
C GLU A 76 -36.80 3.57 50.03
N THR A 77 -35.57 4.16 50.04
CA THR A 77 -34.53 3.84 49.09
C THR A 77 -34.01 2.43 49.36
N GLN A 78 -34.35 1.49 48.48
CA GLN A 78 -33.74 0.17 48.51
C GLN A 78 -32.22 0.29 48.35
N THR A 79 -31.46 -0.24 49.28
CA THR A 79 -30.02 -0.35 49.20
C THR A 79 -29.66 -1.13 47.93
N PRO A 80 -28.90 -0.57 46.97
CA PRO A 80 -28.54 -1.30 45.79
C PRO A 80 -27.74 -2.55 46.15
N ALA A 81 -28.13 -3.68 45.56
CA ALA A 81 -27.39 -4.92 45.65
C ALA A 81 -25.95 -4.70 45.15
N PRO A 82 -24.94 -5.37 45.73
CA PRO A 82 -23.58 -5.23 45.26
C PRO A 82 -23.51 -5.60 43.78
N THR A 83 -23.14 -4.61 42.94
CA THR A 83 -22.91 -4.80 41.53
C THR A 83 -21.64 -5.64 41.38
N ASP A 84 -21.73 -6.78 40.70
CA ASP A 84 -20.58 -7.60 40.36
C ASP A 84 -19.53 -6.73 39.69
N THR A 85 -18.36 -6.63 40.32
CA THR A 85 -17.21 -5.90 39.78
C THR A 85 -16.82 -6.57 38.44
N PRO A 86 -16.80 -5.86 37.31
CA PRO A 86 -16.39 -6.45 36.05
C PRO A 86 -14.98 -7.03 36.20
N THR A 87 -14.85 -8.33 36.01
CA THR A 87 -13.53 -8.99 35.92
C THR A 87 -12.79 -8.38 34.75
N ALA A 88 -11.61 -7.80 35.02
CA ALA A 88 -10.76 -7.23 33.98
C ALA A 88 -10.40 -8.34 32.97
N THR A 89 -11.01 -8.31 31.80
CA THR A 89 -10.67 -9.20 30.70
C THR A 89 -9.29 -8.78 30.19
N LEU A 90 -8.31 -9.68 30.26
CA LEU A 90 -6.99 -9.45 29.68
C LEU A 90 -7.16 -9.16 28.19
N PRO A 91 -6.40 -8.18 27.63
CA PRO A 91 -6.42 -7.93 26.20
C PRO A 91 -6.02 -9.21 25.46
N PRO A 92 -6.61 -9.50 24.30
CA PRO A 92 -6.26 -10.67 23.50
C PRO A 92 -4.77 -10.62 23.14
N PRO A 93 -4.08 -11.77 23.09
CA PRO A 93 -2.67 -11.82 22.74
C PRO A 93 -2.45 -11.20 21.34
N THR A 94 -1.38 -10.40 21.21
CA THR A 94 -0.96 -9.83 19.94
C THR A 94 -0.04 -10.82 19.22
N PRO A 95 -0.25 -11.13 17.93
CA PRO A 95 0.63 -12.03 17.19
C PRO A 95 2.06 -11.49 17.13
N ALA A 96 3.04 -12.40 17.11
CA ALA A 96 4.44 -12.06 17.02
C ALA A 96 5.20 -13.14 16.20
N GLY A 97 6.43 -12.82 15.80
CA GLY A 97 7.27 -13.77 15.07
C GLY A 97 6.66 -14.21 13.74
N GLU A 98 6.72 -15.51 13.47
CA GLU A 98 6.22 -16.08 12.21
C GLU A 98 4.69 -16.15 12.14
N ASP A 99 4.00 -16.03 13.27
CA ASP A 99 2.54 -16.07 13.32
C ASP A 99 1.89 -14.72 13.01
N ALA A 100 2.69 -13.65 12.92
CA ALA A 100 2.20 -12.31 12.62
C ALA A 100 2.27 -11.97 11.13
N ILE A 101 1.31 -11.14 10.68
CA ILE A 101 1.36 -10.47 9.38
C ILE A 101 2.02 -9.12 9.57
N TYR A 102 3.04 -8.84 8.76
CA TYR A 102 3.76 -7.57 8.72
C TYR A 102 3.47 -6.81 7.43
N ILE A 103 3.57 -5.49 7.48
CA ILE A 103 3.74 -4.60 6.34
C ILE A 103 5.11 -3.95 6.42
N TYR A 104 5.59 -3.38 5.33
CA TYR A 104 6.91 -2.75 5.31
C TYR A 104 6.80 -1.28 4.95
N TYR A 105 7.50 -0.44 5.71
CA TYR A 105 7.72 0.97 5.43
C TYR A 105 9.21 1.24 5.26
N ILE A 106 9.55 2.45 4.85
CA ILE A 106 10.93 2.80 4.48
C ILE A 106 11.58 3.65 5.57
N GLN A 107 12.74 3.24 6.03
CA GLN A 107 13.64 4.10 6.76
C GLN A 107 14.57 4.78 5.75
N LEU A 108 14.47 6.11 5.67
CA LEU A 108 15.23 6.91 4.71
C LEU A 108 16.68 7.07 5.14
N ASP A 109 17.58 7.24 4.17
CA ASP A 109 18.98 7.69 4.33
C ASP A 109 19.80 6.93 5.38
N ASN A 110 19.57 5.62 5.50
CA ASN A 110 20.27 4.79 6.50
C ASN A 110 21.33 3.85 5.90
N GLY A 111 21.72 4.06 4.64
CA GLY A 111 22.74 3.27 3.95
C GLY A 111 22.28 1.88 3.53
N GLY A 112 20.98 1.63 3.45
CA GLY A 112 20.39 0.34 3.14
C GLY A 112 20.37 0.01 1.63
N PRO A 113 19.87 -1.19 1.29
CA PRO A 113 19.90 -1.73 -0.07
C PRO A 113 18.75 -1.25 -0.98
N VAL A 114 17.77 -0.52 -0.45
CA VAL A 114 16.68 0.07 -1.23
C VAL A 114 17.20 1.32 -1.93
N GLY A 115 16.66 1.65 -3.10
CA GLY A 115 17.10 2.81 -3.87
C GLY A 115 17.28 4.07 -3.00
N CYS A 116 18.30 4.86 -3.28
CA CYS A 116 18.73 6.03 -2.51
C CYS A 116 19.33 5.73 -1.11
N GLY A 117 19.71 4.51 -0.83
CA GLY A 117 20.34 4.15 0.44
C GLY A 117 19.36 3.94 1.59
N ASP A 118 18.16 3.48 1.29
CA ASP A 118 17.08 3.28 2.26
C ASP A 118 16.93 1.82 2.69
N THR A 119 16.13 1.56 3.72
CA THR A 119 15.83 0.20 4.18
C THR A 119 14.33 -0.01 4.38
N ALA A 120 13.83 -1.18 3.95
CA ALA A 120 12.47 -1.61 4.25
C ALA A 120 12.39 -2.20 5.67
N ILE A 121 11.58 -1.59 6.54
CA ILE A 121 11.41 -1.95 7.95
C ILE A 121 10.02 -2.58 8.14
N LYS A 122 9.98 -3.75 8.78
CA LYS A 122 8.73 -4.45 9.08
C LYS A 122 7.96 -3.82 10.22
N ILE A 123 6.64 -3.71 10.05
CA ILE A 123 5.70 -3.22 11.06
C ILE A 123 4.66 -4.29 11.30
N ASN A 124 4.43 -4.65 12.55
CA ASN A 124 3.40 -5.62 12.92
C ASN A 124 2.01 -5.02 12.72
N THR A 125 1.15 -5.73 11.98
CA THR A 125 -0.23 -5.29 11.72
C THR A 125 -1.20 -5.65 12.84
N GLY A 126 -0.79 -6.45 13.79
CA GLY A 126 -1.67 -7.04 14.80
C GLY A 126 -2.55 -8.18 14.27
N GLN A 127 -2.33 -8.65 13.05
CA GLN A 127 -3.10 -9.73 12.44
C GLN A 127 -2.34 -11.06 12.52
N TRP A 128 -3.06 -12.14 12.84
CA TRP A 128 -2.54 -13.50 12.80
C TRP A 128 -2.52 -14.03 11.37
N ARG A 129 -1.53 -14.87 11.09
CA ARG A 129 -1.54 -15.67 9.86
C ARG A 129 -2.61 -16.75 9.95
N THR A 130 -3.27 -16.98 8.84
CA THR A 130 -4.29 -18.04 8.71
C THR A 130 -3.68 -19.38 8.33
N GLY A 131 -2.46 -19.37 7.79
CA GLY A 131 -1.80 -20.51 7.16
C GLY A 131 -2.13 -20.66 5.66
N ASP A 132 -3.08 -19.91 5.14
CA ASP A 132 -3.32 -19.76 3.70
C ASP A 132 -2.52 -18.56 3.17
N VAL A 133 -1.46 -18.86 2.41
CA VAL A 133 -0.56 -17.84 1.87
C VAL A 133 -1.29 -16.82 1.00
N ALA A 134 -2.29 -17.23 0.21
CA ALA A 134 -3.02 -16.29 -0.64
C ALA A 134 -3.85 -15.32 0.20
N GLN A 135 -4.54 -15.81 1.22
CA GLN A 135 -5.31 -14.99 2.15
C GLN A 135 -4.41 -14.07 2.98
N ASP A 136 -3.29 -14.57 3.46
CA ASP A 136 -2.35 -13.81 4.27
C ASP A 136 -1.68 -12.69 3.46
N VAL A 137 -1.27 -12.96 2.20
CA VAL A 137 -0.77 -11.95 1.26
C VAL A 137 -1.84 -10.91 0.96
N GLN A 138 -3.09 -11.32 0.73
CA GLN A 138 -4.19 -10.40 0.49
C GLN A 138 -4.40 -9.46 1.69
N THR A 139 -4.43 -10.01 2.90
CA THR A 139 -4.57 -9.23 4.14
C THR A 139 -3.42 -8.24 4.32
N ALA A 140 -2.18 -8.68 4.09
CA ALA A 140 -1.00 -7.83 4.20
C ALA A 140 -1.04 -6.65 3.22
N LEU A 141 -1.36 -6.91 1.94
CA LEU A 141 -1.45 -5.87 0.92
C LEU A 141 -2.62 -4.92 1.15
N GLN A 142 -3.78 -5.41 1.59
CA GLN A 142 -4.91 -4.54 1.96
C GLN A 142 -4.52 -3.59 3.09
N ARG A 143 -3.78 -4.06 4.10
CA ARG A 143 -3.26 -3.22 5.19
C ARG A 143 -2.24 -2.21 4.71
N LEU A 144 -1.32 -2.61 3.83
CA LEU A 144 -0.32 -1.72 3.25
C LEU A 144 -0.98 -0.60 2.44
N PHE A 145 -1.92 -0.93 1.55
CA PHE A 145 -2.59 0.05 0.69
C PHE A 145 -3.67 0.88 1.39
N ALA A 146 -4.15 0.46 2.57
CA ALA A 146 -5.10 1.24 3.36
C ALA A 146 -4.47 2.50 3.97
N SER A 147 -3.16 2.54 4.18
CA SER A 147 -2.47 3.69 4.77
C SER A 147 -2.30 4.81 3.75
N ARG A 148 -2.83 5.98 4.11
CA ARG A 148 -2.72 7.21 3.31
C ARG A 148 -1.77 8.24 3.92
N TYR A 149 -1.17 7.90 5.05
CA TYR A 149 -0.20 8.77 5.70
C TYR A 149 1.17 8.58 5.07
N GLN A 150 1.83 9.68 4.76
CA GLN A 150 3.19 9.69 4.22
C GLN A 150 4.22 9.21 5.26
N GLU A 151 3.96 9.50 6.53
CA GLU A 151 4.85 9.17 7.63
C GLU A 151 4.15 8.28 8.65
N TYR A 152 4.90 7.35 9.23
CA TYR A 152 4.51 6.52 10.36
C TYR A 152 5.68 6.49 11.37
N GLY A 153 5.61 7.36 12.39
CA GLY A 153 6.75 7.65 13.25
C GLY A 153 7.91 8.26 12.45
N ASN A 154 9.03 7.58 12.42
CA ASN A 154 10.21 7.95 11.62
C ASN A 154 10.34 7.17 10.30
N LEU A 155 9.30 6.48 9.89
CA LEU A 155 9.28 5.68 8.68
C LEU A 155 8.42 6.35 7.61
N TYR A 156 8.86 6.22 6.37
CA TYR A 156 8.23 6.79 5.18
C TYR A 156 7.40 5.74 4.44
N ASN A 157 6.23 6.14 3.96
CA ASN A 157 5.35 5.34 3.13
C ASN A 157 5.33 5.88 1.70
N ALA A 158 6.09 5.30 0.81
CA ALA A 158 6.15 5.73 -0.61
C ALA A 158 4.85 5.48 -1.38
N LEU A 159 3.89 4.75 -0.79
CA LEU A 159 2.58 4.44 -1.40
C LEU A 159 1.47 5.40 -0.95
N TYR A 160 1.77 6.42 -0.13
CA TYR A 160 0.77 7.31 0.48
C TYR A 160 -0.14 8.01 -0.54
N ALA A 161 0.40 8.37 -1.70
CA ALA A 161 -0.33 9.03 -2.78
C ALA A 161 -1.11 8.05 -3.69
N SER A 162 -0.92 6.75 -3.51
CA SER A 162 -1.54 5.71 -4.35
C SER A 162 -2.94 5.36 -3.86
N ASN A 163 -3.84 5.02 -4.78
CA ASN A 163 -5.17 4.50 -4.49
C ASN A 163 -5.33 3.12 -5.11
N ILE A 164 -4.79 2.10 -4.44
CA ILE A 164 -4.71 0.73 -4.94
C ILE A 164 -5.62 -0.17 -4.09
N SER A 165 -6.33 -1.06 -4.77
CA SER A 165 -7.15 -2.11 -4.18
C SER A 165 -6.66 -3.48 -4.62
N VAL A 166 -6.81 -4.49 -3.75
CA VAL A 166 -6.47 -5.88 -4.05
C VAL A 166 -7.71 -6.60 -4.54
N ASP A 167 -7.75 -6.95 -5.81
CA ASP A 167 -8.89 -7.65 -6.43
C ASP A 167 -8.82 -9.15 -6.20
N SER A 168 -7.65 -9.74 -6.35
CA SER A 168 -7.43 -11.17 -6.09
C SER A 168 -5.98 -11.50 -5.85
N VAL A 169 -5.76 -12.55 -5.03
CA VAL A 169 -4.46 -13.18 -4.82
C VAL A 169 -4.62 -14.69 -5.05
N ARG A 170 -3.69 -15.30 -5.75
CA ARG A 170 -3.63 -16.75 -5.98
C ARG A 170 -2.22 -17.22 -5.68
N PHE A 171 -2.09 -18.33 -4.96
CA PHE A 171 -0.82 -18.94 -4.67
C PHE A 171 -0.78 -20.37 -5.23
N LYS A 172 0.20 -20.64 -6.07
CA LYS A 172 0.51 -21.97 -6.58
C LYS A 172 1.62 -22.57 -5.72
N ALA A 173 1.24 -23.28 -4.68
CA ALA A 173 2.16 -23.77 -3.65
C ALA A 173 3.32 -24.61 -4.20
N PHE A 174 3.05 -25.50 -5.17
CA PHE A 174 4.07 -26.36 -5.77
C PHE A 174 5.15 -25.57 -6.54
N GLU A 175 4.74 -24.52 -7.25
CA GLU A 175 5.64 -23.66 -8.03
C GLU A 175 6.23 -22.51 -7.17
N GLY A 176 5.58 -22.18 -6.08
CA GLY A 176 5.92 -21.03 -5.24
C GLY A 176 5.56 -19.68 -5.89
N ILE A 177 4.56 -19.66 -6.78
CA ILE A 177 4.17 -18.47 -7.53
C ILE A 177 2.97 -17.82 -6.87
N VAL A 178 3.10 -16.52 -6.53
CA VAL A 178 1.98 -15.68 -6.10
C VAL A 178 1.59 -14.78 -7.28
N SER A 179 0.34 -14.89 -7.72
CA SER A 179 -0.24 -14.04 -8.77
C SER A 179 -1.26 -13.09 -8.15
N ILE A 180 -1.05 -11.79 -8.30
CA ILE A 180 -1.81 -10.72 -7.66
C ILE A 180 -2.41 -9.83 -8.73
N ARG A 181 -3.71 -9.55 -8.61
CA ARG A 181 -4.41 -8.56 -9.41
C ARG A 181 -4.82 -7.40 -8.53
N LEU A 182 -4.43 -6.22 -8.97
CA LEU A 182 -4.71 -4.95 -8.33
C LEU A 182 -5.50 -4.05 -9.29
N SER A 183 -6.31 -3.19 -8.71
CA SER A 183 -6.99 -2.10 -9.42
C SER A 183 -6.73 -0.76 -8.75
N GLY A 184 -7.04 0.33 -9.45
CA GLY A 184 -6.85 1.67 -8.93
C GLY A 184 -5.73 2.46 -9.59
N SER A 185 -5.11 3.38 -8.86
CA SER A 185 -4.07 4.26 -9.37
C SER A 185 -2.82 4.24 -8.51
N TYR A 186 -1.66 4.10 -9.15
CA TYR A 186 -0.37 4.36 -8.51
C TYR A 186 -0.12 5.86 -8.52
N GLY A 187 0.04 6.45 -7.33
CA GLY A 187 0.33 7.86 -7.15
C GLY A 187 1.82 8.11 -7.29
N ARG A 188 2.20 8.78 -8.40
CA ARG A 188 3.59 9.22 -8.59
C ARG A 188 3.86 10.45 -7.75
N THR A 189 5.04 10.50 -7.17
CA THR A 189 5.57 11.65 -6.43
C THR A 189 6.68 12.33 -7.23
N ALA A 190 7.14 13.47 -6.77
CA ALA A 190 8.28 14.15 -7.38
C ALA A 190 9.64 13.53 -6.96
N ASP A 191 9.65 12.63 -5.97
CA ASP A 191 10.86 11.97 -5.51
C ASP A 191 11.19 10.77 -6.41
N ARG A 192 12.29 10.87 -7.13
CA ARG A 192 12.80 9.81 -8.02
C ARG A 192 13.08 8.46 -7.31
N CYS A 193 13.22 8.46 -5.99
CA CYS A 193 13.49 7.25 -5.22
C CYS A 193 12.21 6.48 -4.87
N ASP A 194 11.03 7.11 -4.98
CA ASP A 194 9.77 6.55 -4.51
C ASP A 194 9.31 5.31 -5.27
N ASN A 195 9.66 5.17 -6.54
CA ASN A 195 9.37 3.93 -7.26
C ASN A 195 10.16 2.74 -6.70
N SER A 196 11.42 2.92 -6.38
CA SER A 196 12.24 1.89 -5.73
C SER A 196 11.74 1.56 -4.32
N ARG A 197 11.34 2.58 -3.57
CA ARG A 197 10.76 2.46 -2.23
C ARG A 197 9.42 1.73 -2.26
N SER A 198 8.51 2.13 -3.15
CA SER A 198 7.21 1.48 -3.37
C SER A 198 7.37 0.01 -3.73
N ARG A 199 8.31 -0.29 -4.63
CA ARG A 199 8.68 -1.65 -4.98
C ARG A 199 9.14 -2.42 -3.73
N ALA A 200 10.07 -1.86 -2.96
CA ALA A 200 10.59 -2.50 -1.75
C ALA A 200 9.49 -2.78 -0.73
N GLN A 201 8.58 -1.83 -0.49
CA GLN A 201 7.44 -2.01 0.42
C GLN A 201 6.55 -3.18 -0.02
N ILE A 202 6.11 -3.21 -1.28
CA ILE A 202 5.21 -4.23 -1.81
C ILE A 202 5.89 -5.60 -1.80
N TRP A 203 7.10 -5.71 -2.37
CA TRP A 203 7.80 -6.99 -2.48
C TRP A 203 8.21 -7.56 -1.11
N SER A 204 8.68 -6.74 -0.18
CA SER A 204 9.01 -7.19 1.17
C SER A 204 7.77 -7.66 1.94
N THR A 205 6.64 -6.96 1.75
CA THR A 205 5.34 -7.37 2.34
C THR A 205 4.89 -8.73 1.84
N ILE A 206 5.16 -9.09 0.58
CA ILE A 206 4.78 -10.40 0.03
C ILE A 206 5.81 -11.49 0.38
N ARG A 207 7.09 -11.15 0.35
CA ARG A 207 8.17 -12.14 0.56
C ARG A 207 8.32 -12.63 2.00
N GLN A 208 7.62 -12.05 2.95
CA GLN A 208 7.61 -12.55 4.33
C GLN A 208 6.95 -13.92 4.47
N PHE A 209 6.15 -14.35 3.49
CA PHE A 209 5.45 -15.62 3.55
C PHE A 209 6.32 -16.75 2.97
N SER A 210 6.48 -17.81 3.75
CA SER A 210 7.26 -18.97 3.36
C SER A 210 6.68 -19.65 2.11
N GLY A 211 7.56 -20.16 1.25
CA GLY A 211 7.17 -20.81 0.00
C GLY A 211 6.97 -19.87 -1.19
N VAL A 212 6.92 -18.54 -1.00
CA VAL A 212 6.86 -17.57 -2.10
C VAL A 212 8.23 -17.43 -2.75
N LYS A 213 8.33 -17.81 -4.02
CA LYS A 213 9.56 -17.74 -4.86
C LYS A 213 9.43 -16.68 -5.94
N THR A 214 8.28 -16.64 -6.60
CA THR A 214 7.99 -15.74 -7.72
C THR A 214 6.75 -14.92 -7.41
N ILE A 215 6.79 -13.64 -7.77
CA ILE A 215 5.72 -12.69 -7.52
C ILE A 215 5.34 -12.02 -8.84
N ASP A 216 4.10 -12.26 -9.29
CA ASP A 216 3.50 -11.67 -10.47
C ASP A 216 2.41 -10.68 -10.05
N ILE A 217 2.58 -9.39 -10.32
CA ILE A 217 1.63 -8.36 -9.93
C ILE A 217 1.18 -7.58 -11.15
N LEU A 218 -0.13 -7.53 -11.34
CA LEU A 218 -0.76 -6.69 -12.36
C LEU A 218 -1.56 -5.58 -11.69
N LEU A 219 -1.37 -4.33 -12.12
CA LEU A 219 -2.21 -3.18 -11.77
C LEU A 219 -3.00 -2.78 -13.03
N ASN A 220 -4.32 -2.90 -12.97
CA ASN A 220 -5.22 -2.68 -14.13
C ASN A 220 -4.79 -3.47 -15.38
N GLY A 221 -4.26 -4.69 -15.19
CA GLY A 221 -3.81 -5.56 -16.26
C GLY A 221 -2.37 -5.34 -16.75
N ASN A 222 -1.67 -4.31 -16.30
CA ASN A 222 -0.26 -4.03 -16.65
C ASN A 222 0.67 -4.53 -15.55
N LEU A 223 1.88 -4.99 -15.91
CA LEU A 223 2.87 -5.40 -14.93
C LEU A 223 3.25 -4.23 -14.01
N LEU A 224 3.09 -4.41 -12.71
CA LEU A 224 3.44 -3.37 -11.73
C LEU A 224 4.94 -3.04 -11.78
N GLY A 225 5.77 -4.03 -12.09
CA GLY A 225 7.20 -3.83 -12.27
C GLY A 225 7.54 -2.80 -13.36
N ASP A 226 6.80 -2.84 -14.47
CA ASP A 226 6.99 -1.90 -15.60
C ASP A 226 6.48 -0.48 -15.24
N ILE A 227 5.36 -0.41 -14.49
CA ILE A 227 4.83 0.87 -14.00
C ILE A 227 5.84 1.57 -13.09
N LEU A 228 6.51 0.79 -12.22
CA LEU A 228 7.52 1.28 -11.29
C LEU A 228 8.91 1.49 -11.91
N ALA A 229 9.17 0.96 -13.12
CA ALA A 229 10.43 1.14 -13.84
C ALA A 229 10.41 2.37 -14.77
N ASN A 230 9.24 2.83 -15.21
CA ASN A 230 9.09 3.92 -16.18
C ASN A 230 9.15 5.32 -15.53
N ASP A 231 10.25 5.59 -14.80
CA ASP A 231 10.55 6.88 -14.20
C ASP A 231 11.70 7.57 -14.93
N HIS A 232 11.43 8.02 -16.15
CA HIS A 232 12.36 8.91 -16.86
C HIS A 232 11.63 10.04 -17.55
#